data_b2acc6c936bed85f235dd7a93ccfe89d
#
_entry.id   b2acc6c936bed85f235dd7a93ccfe89d
#
_cell.length_a   1.000
_cell.length_b   1.000
_cell.length_c   1.000
_cell.angle_alpha   90.00
_cell.angle_beta   90.00
_cell.angle_gamma   90.00
#
_symmetry.space_group_name_H-M   'P 1'
#
loop_
_entity.id
_entity.type
_entity.pdbx_description
1 polymer ?
#
loop_
_entity_poly.entity_id
_entity_poly.type
_entity_poly.pdbx_seq_one_letter_code
_entity_poly.pdbx_strand_id
1 'polypeptide(L)'
;MNDIGFKYSILASGSSGNSFYLETPKKKILVDAGLSGKKITSLLSEINRKPEDLDAILITHEHSDHIHGVGVLARKYGMDLYANEKTWQAMENSKYLGKVDSSQKHIFEMGKTRTFGDIDIESFGVSHDAVAPQFYRFMKDDKSFVMLTDTGYVSDRMAGIVENADGYLIESNHDVEILRAGSYAWRLKQRILSDLGHLSNEDGADAMIRTLGNRTKKIYLGHLSKENNIKELAHMTMVNQLAQADLGVGVDFQVYDTSPDTATPLTEI
;
A
#
# COMPACT_ATOMS: atom_id res chain seq x y z
N MET A 1 -1.66 11.60 -26.44
CA MET A 1 -2.28 11.51 -25.11
C MET A 1 -1.69 12.62 -24.29
N ASN A 2 -2.49 13.45 -23.63
CA ASN A 2 -1.96 14.43 -22.73
C ASN A 2 -1.32 13.69 -21.54
N ASP A 3 -0.05 13.96 -21.24
CA ASP A 3 0.63 13.48 -20.06
C ASP A 3 -0.11 14.02 -18.83
N ILE A 4 -0.95 13.18 -18.19
CA ILE A 4 -1.70 13.54 -16.98
C ILE A 4 -0.71 13.75 -15.83
N GLY A 5 0.49 13.25 -15.99
CA GLY A 5 1.58 13.41 -15.01
C GLY A 5 1.29 12.75 -13.66
N PHE A 6 0.44 11.73 -13.61
CA PHE A 6 0.26 10.89 -12.43
C PHE A 6 1.03 9.59 -12.62
N LYS A 7 2.18 9.51 -11.97
CA LYS A 7 3.06 8.34 -12.02
C LYS A 7 3.25 7.73 -10.63
N TYR A 8 3.47 6.44 -10.59
CA TYR A 8 3.68 5.71 -9.34
C TYR A 8 4.69 4.57 -9.52
N SER A 9 5.22 4.11 -8.39
CA SER A 9 6.04 2.90 -8.27
C SER A 9 5.83 2.28 -6.89
N ILE A 10 5.68 0.97 -6.84
CA ILE A 10 5.70 0.22 -5.59
C ILE A 10 7.19 -0.06 -5.32
N LEU A 11 7.78 0.71 -4.39
CA LEU A 11 9.21 0.62 -4.07
C LEU A 11 9.52 -0.70 -3.36
N ALA A 12 8.64 -1.11 -2.46
CA ALA A 12 8.71 -2.39 -1.76
C ALA A 12 7.33 -2.78 -1.26
N SER A 13 7.03 -4.07 -1.28
CA SER A 13 5.81 -4.60 -0.68
C SER A 13 6.03 -6.00 -0.12
N GLY A 14 5.73 -6.19 1.17
CA GLY A 14 5.86 -7.45 1.89
C GLY A 14 6.03 -7.26 3.39
N SER A 15 5.93 -8.32 4.16
CA SER A 15 5.98 -8.32 5.64
C SER A 15 7.29 -7.77 6.24
N SER A 16 8.31 -7.49 5.44
CA SER A 16 9.60 -6.94 5.89
C SER A 16 9.71 -5.43 5.73
N GLY A 17 8.84 -4.81 4.92
CA GLY A 17 8.82 -3.39 4.71
C GLY A 17 8.06 -2.98 3.46
N ASN A 18 7.25 -1.94 3.61
CA ASN A 18 6.36 -1.41 2.59
C ASN A 18 6.72 0.05 2.28
N SER A 19 6.67 0.41 1.02
CA SER A 19 6.80 1.80 0.57
C SER A 19 6.25 1.94 -0.83
N PHE A 20 5.40 2.93 -1.03
CA PHE A 20 4.80 3.26 -2.31
C PHE A 20 5.17 4.70 -2.67
N TYR A 21 5.60 4.92 -3.90
CA TYR A 21 5.95 6.23 -4.43
C TYR A 21 4.91 6.69 -5.44
N LEU A 22 4.51 7.95 -5.34
CA LEU A 22 3.71 8.62 -6.36
C LEU A 22 4.28 10.00 -6.68
N GLU A 23 4.10 10.43 -7.93
CA GLU A 23 4.45 11.77 -8.38
C GLU A 23 3.42 12.36 -9.34
N THR A 24 3.28 13.67 -9.22
CA THR A 24 2.57 14.53 -10.15
C THR A 24 3.50 15.68 -10.56
N PRO A 25 3.13 16.56 -11.51
CA PRO A 25 3.91 17.76 -11.82
C PRO A 25 4.19 18.66 -10.61
N LYS A 26 3.35 18.62 -9.55
CA LYS A 26 3.47 19.50 -8.39
C LYS A 26 3.89 18.82 -7.10
N LYS A 27 3.79 17.49 -7.02
CA LYS A 27 4.06 16.76 -5.76
C LYS A 27 4.72 15.41 -5.99
N LYS A 28 5.64 15.07 -5.08
CA LYS A 28 6.27 13.75 -4.97
C LYS A 28 6.09 13.24 -3.55
N ILE A 29 5.43 12.13 -3.38
CA ILE A 29 4.97 11.64 -2.08
C ILE A 29 5.38 10.17 -1.91
N LEU A 30 5.82 9.82 -0.71
CA LEU A 30 5.86 8.42 -0.27
C LEU A 30 4.60 8.09 0.53
N VAL A 31 4.12 6.87 0.39
CA VAL A 31 3.24 6.25 1.37
C VAL A 31 4.05 5.17 2.06
N ASP A 32 4.24 5.34 3.34
CA ASP A 32 5.10 4.56 4.21
C ASP A 32 6.59 4.55 3.81
N ALA A 33 7.43 4.26 4.77
CA ALA A 33 8.86 4.03 4.63
C ALA A 33 9.27 2.89 5.56
N GLY A 34 8.76 1.70 5.28
CA GLY A 34 8.89 0.53 6.15
C GLY A 34 10.29 -0.10 6.17
N LEU A 35 11.19 0.37 5.33
CA LEU A 35 12.58 -0.06 5.24
C LEU A 35 13.53 1.01 5.78
N SER A 36 14.81 0.67 5.99
CA SER A 36 15.79 1.68 6.40
C SER A 36 15.90 2.82 5.37
N GLY A 37 16.18 4.03 5.85
CA GLY A 37 16.34 5.20 4.96
C GLY A 37 17.37 4.97 3.83
N LYS A 38 18.42 4.16 4.09
CA LYS A 38 19.39 3.76 3.06
C LYS A 38 18.73 2.89 1.97
N LYS A 39 17.91 1.92 2.36
CA LYS A 39 17.21 1.03 1.41
C LYS A 39 16.17 1.81 0.60
N ILE A 40 15.38 2.70 1.23
CA ILE A 40 14.44 3.58 0.53
C ILE A 40 15.18 4.45 -0.49
N THR A 41 16.33 5.04 -0.12
CA THR A 41 17.16 5.81 -1.05
C THR A 41 17.62 4.97 -2.25
N SER A 42 18.02 3.71 -2.00
CA SER A 42 18.42 2.78 -3.07
C SER A 42 17.25 2.49 -4.01
N LEU A 43 16.07 2.20 -3.49
CA LEU A 43 14.87 1.89 -4.28
C LEU A 43 14.39 3.09 -5.10
N LEU A 44 14.45 4.30 -4.54
CA LEU A 44 14.18 5.53 -5.30
C LEU A 44 15.16 5.70 -6.47
N SER A 45 16.45 5.35 -6.27
CA SER A 45 17.43 5.43 -7.35
C SER A 45 17.16 4.45 -8.50
N GLU A 46 16.53 3.30 -8.24
CA GLU A 46 16.11 2.33 -9.28
C GLU A 46 15.10 2.95 -10.26
N ILE A 47 14.29 3.90 -9.79
CA ILE A 47 13.33 4.65 -10.62
C ILE A 47 13.83 6.06 -11.00
N ASN A 48 15.12 6.31 -10.87
CA ASN A 48 15.75 7.62 -11.15
C ASN A 48 15.13 8.78 -10.34
N ARG A 49 14.85 8.54 -9.05
CA ARG A 49 14.35 9.54 -8.10
C ARG A 49 15.28 9.62 -6.88
N LYS A 50 15.17 10.73 -6.15
CA LYS A 50 16.00 11.01 -4.98
C LYS A 50 15.13 11.40 -3.78
N PRO A 51 15.54 11.06 -2.55
CA PRO A 51 14.81 11.46 -1.35
C PRO A 51 14.67 12.98 -1.18
N GLU A 52 15.65 13.75 -1.69
CA GLU A 52 15.66 15.22 -1.63
C GLU A 52 14.51 15.86 -2.43
N ASP A 53 13.96 15.13 -3.39
CA ASP A 53 12.85 15.61 -4.23
C ASP A 53 11.47 15.37 -3.59
N LEU A 54 11.40 14.62 -2.48
CA LEU A 54 10.15 14.25 -1.85
C LEU A 54 9.58 15.40 -1.02
N ASP A 55 8.29 15.66 -1.18
CA ASP A 55 7.55 16.67 -0.43
C ASP A 55 7.04 16.13 0.91
N ALA A 56 6.57 14.88 0.93
CA ALA A 56 5.88 14.33 2.11
C ALA A 56 5.96 12.80 2.18
N ILE A 57 5.70 12.30 3.40
CA ILE A 57 5.41 10.89 3.67
C ILE A 57 4.01 10.81 4.30
N LEU A 58 3.12 10.04 3.68
CA LEU A 58 1.85 9.62 4.28
C LEU A 58 2.08 8.31 5.03
N ILE A 59 1.55 8.18 6.22
CA ILE A 59 1.72 7.02 7.08
C ILE A 59 0.38 6.33 7.24
N THR A 60 0.33 5.03 6.89
CA THR A 60 -0.88 4.24 6.98
C THR A 60 -1.19 3.84 8.42
N HIS A 61 -0.21 3.30 9.13
CA HIS A 61 -0.31 2.88 10.52
C HIS A 61 1.08 2.73 11.17
N GLU A 62 1.13 2.42 12.47
CA GLU A 62 2.34 2.47 13.30
C GLU A 62 3.23 1.23 13.26
N HIS A 63 2.92 0.18 12.50
CA HIS A 63 3.74 -1.03 12.46
C HIS A 63 5.13 -0.76 11.88
N SER A 64 6.12 -1.51 12.37
CA SER A 64 7.53 -1.25 12.05
C SER A 64 7.88 -1.37 10.57
N ASP A 65 7.21 -2.26 9.85
CA ASP A 65 7.35 -2.47 8.41
C ASP A 65 6.65 -1.39 7.56
N HIS A 66 6.08 -0.36 8.21
CA HIS A 66 5.55 0.85 7.58
C HIS A 66 6.30 2.12 8.00
N ILE A 67 6.90 2.14 9.20
CA ILE A 67 7.50 3.37 9.73
C ILE A 67 9.01 3.33 9.97
N HIS A 68 9.71 2.23 9.69
CA HIS A 68 11.11 2.02 10.05
C HIS A 68 12.04 3.17 9.61
N GLY A 69 11.87 3.70 8.40
CA GLY A 69 12.69 4.77 7.83
C GLY A 69 12.11 6.17 7.99
N VAL A 70 10.85 6.30 8.40
CA VAL A 70 10.11 7.58 8.40
C VAL A 70 10.87 8.68 9.13
N GLY A 71 11.24 8.44 10.38
CA GLY A 71 11.91 9.48 11.19
C GLY A 71 13.31 9.85 10.67
N VAL A 72 14.05 8.90 10.09
CA VAL A 72 15.36 9.17 9.50
C VAL A 72 15.24 10.04 8.25
N LEU A 73 14.28 9.72 7.38
CA LEU A 73 14.03 10.47 6.15
C LEU A 73 13.53 11.88 6.47
N ALA A 74 12.56 12.02 7.38
CA ALA A 74 12.03 13.31 7.79
C ALA A 74 13.12 14.25 8.33
N ARG A 75 13.96 13.76 9.27
CA ARG A 75 15.06 14.58 9.82
C ARG A 75 16.12 14.94 8.81
N LYS A 76 16.46 14.02 7.92
CA LYS A 76 17.57 14.24 6.96
C LYS A 76 17.18 15.16 5.81
N TYR A 77 15.93 15.08 5.36
CA TYR A 77 15.48 15.75 4.14
C TYR A 77 14.39 16.79 4.37
N GLY A 78 13.94 16.97 5.60
CA GLY A 78 12.95 18.01 5.95
C GLY A 78 11.53 17.73 5.46
N MET A 79 11.17 16.45 5.27
CA MET A 79 9.86 16.06 4.73
C MET A 79 8.73 16.28 5.72
N ASP A 80 7.58 16.71 5.23
CA ASP A 80 6.32 16.71 5.98
C ASP A 80 5.80 15.28 6.16
N LEU A 81 5.27 14.97 7.35
CA LEU A 81 4.71 13.67 7.71
C LEU A 81 3.21 13.81 8.00
N TYR A 82 2.42 12.94 7.41
CA TYR A 82 0.97 12.93 7.57
C TYR A 82 0.48 11.58 8.09
N ALA A 83 -0.25 11.61 9.20
CA ALA A 83 -0.93 10.45 9.78
C ALA A 83 -2.20 10.91 10.50
N ASN A 84 -3.13 9.99 10.81
CA ASN A 84 -4.22 10.35 11.71
C ASN A 84 -3.72 10.51 13.16
N GLU A 85 -4.54 11.15 13.98
CA GLU A 85 -4.17 11.50 15.35
C GLU A 85 -3.79 10.27 16.21
N LYS A 86 -4.54 9.17 16.08
CA LYS A 86 -4.28 7.95 16.86
C LYS A 86 -2.98 7.25 16.44
N THR A 87 -2.69 7.22 15.14
CA THR A 87 -1.42 6.72 14.61
C THR A 87 -0.26 7.58 15.13
N TRP A 88 -0.40 8.92 15.17
CA TRP A 88 0.59 9.82 15.78
C TRP A 88 0.85 9.47 17.24
N GLN A 89 -0.21 9.31 18.05
CA GLN A 89 -0.10 8.93 19.46
C GLN A 89 0.63 7.59 19.65
N ALA A 90 0.31 6.60 18.81
CA ALA A 90 0.97 5.29 18.85
C ALA A 90 2.45 5.36 18.47
N MET A 91 2.82 6.27 17.55
CA MET A 91 4.21 6.46 17.12
C MET A 91 5.07 7.30 18.08
N GLU A 92 4.50 8.07 19.01
CA GLU A 92 5.25 9.01 19.87
C GLU A 92 6.44 8.37 20.60
N ASN A 93 6.28 7.12 21.05
CA ASN A 93 7.32 6.36 21.74
C ASN A 93 8.05 5.37 20.84
N SER A 94 7.82 5.41 19.53
CA SER A 94 8.47 4.52 18.58
C SER A 94 9.94 4.92 18.39
N LYS A 95 10.84 3.96 18.53
CA LYS A 95 12.26 4.15 18.21
C LYS A 95 12.52 4.52 16.73
N TYR A 96 11.58 4.23 15.85
CA TYR A 96 11.70 4.50 14.42
C TYR A 96 11.36 5.94 14.06
N LEU A 97 10.43 6.58 14.76
CA LEU A 97 10.11 7.99 14.56
C LEU A 97 11.24 8.88 15.11
N GLY A 98 11.67 8.65 16.34
CA GLY A 98 12.62 9.50 17.03
C GLY A 98 12.13 10.96 17.14
N LYS A 99 13.06 11.90 17.31
CA LYS A 99 12.70 13.33 17.44
C LYS A 99 12.47 13.93 16.04
N VAL A 100 11.23 14.25 15.74
CA VAL A 100 10.79 14.97 14.52
C VAL A 100 10.26 16.32 14.95
N ASP A 101 10.55 17.39 14.18
CA ASP A 101 10.06 18.72 14.44
C ASP A 101 8.54 18.77 14.38
N SER A 102 7.91 19.52 15.27
CA SER A 102 6.45 19.64 15.32
C SER A 102 5.87 20.29 14.04
N SER A 103 6.64 21.16 13.39
CA SER A 103 6.25 21.77 12.13
C SER A 103 6.13 20.79 10.96
N GLN A 104 6.79 19.62 11.06
CA GLN A 104 6.71 18.55 10.06
C GLN A 104 5.56 17.58 10.30
N LYS A 105 4.89 17.67 11.46
CA LYS A 105 3.83 16.74 11.86
C LYS A 105 2.45 17.28 11.49
N HIS A 106 1.76 16.61 10.60
CA HIS A 106 0.43 17.02 10.13
C HIS A 106 -0.60 15.92 10.38
N ILE A 107 -1.80 16.32 10.77
CA ILE A 107 -2.93 15.40 10.90
C ILE A 107 -3.58 15.22 9.53
N PHE A 108 -3.77 13.97 9.14
CA PHE A 108 -4.62 13.56 8.03
C PHE A 108 -5.72 12.65 8.56
N GLU A 109 -6.89 13.22 8.78
CA GLU A 109 -8.03 12.51 9.37
C GLU A 109 -8.51 11.39 8.48
N MET A 110 -8.82 10.24 9.09
CA MET A 110 -9.43 9.10 8.42
C MET A 110 -10.82 9.45 7.85
N GLY A 111 -11.09 9.00 6.63
CA GLY A 111 -12.36 9.24 5.93
C GLY A 111 -12.47 10.63 5.35
N LYS A 112 -11.34 11.32 5.16
CA LYS A 112 -11.28 12.65 4.54
C LYS A 112 -10.49 12.63 3.25
N THR A 113 -10.84 13.54 2.37
CA THR A 113 -10.04 13.86 1.17
C THR A 113 -9.21 15.10 1.44
N ARG A 114 -7.94 15.06 1.04
CA ARG A 114 -7.02 16.20 1.12
C ARG A 114 -6.31 16.40 -0.22
N THR A 115 -6.26 17.65 -0.68
CA THR A 115 -5.52 18.02 -1.89
C THR A 115 -4.04 18.25 -1.59
N PHE A 116 -3.17 17.57 -2.31
CA PHE A 116 -1.72 17.75 -2.30
C PHE A 116 -1.27 18.29 -3.65
N GLY A 117 -1.17 19.60 -3.76
CA GLY A 117 -0.81 20.27 -5.02
C GLY A 117 -1.87 20.10 -6.11
N ASP A 118 -1.77 19.06 -6.92
CA ASP A 118 -2.66 18.77 -8.06
C ASP A 118 -3.20 17.31 -8.02
N ILE A 119 -3.17 16.69 -6.84
CA ILE A 119 -3.74 15.36 -6.60
C ILE A 119 -4.60 15.37 -5.34
N ASP A 120 -5.76 14.77 -5.41
CA ASP A 120 -6.63 14.53 -4.28
C ASP A 120 -6.36 13.13 -3.71
N ILE A 121 -6.20 13.04 -2.39
CA ILE A 121 -5.95 11.80 -1.67
C ILE A 121 -7.07 11.60 -0.66
N GLU A 122 -7.84 10.54 -0.83
CA GLU A 122 -8.87 10.12 0.10
C GLU A 122 -8.32 9.03 1.02
N SER A 123 -8.45 9.23 2.34
CA SER A 123 -8.10 8.21 3.33
C SER A 123 -9.34 7.42 3.74
N PHE A 124 -9.17 6.11 3.96
CA PHE A 124 -10.23 5.25 4.48
C PHE A 124 -9.68 4.23 5.49
N GLY A 125 -10.51 3.85 6.46
CA GLY A 125 -10.10 2.89 7.48
C GLY A 125 -10.20 1.47 6.98
N VAL A 126 -9.29 0.63 7.46
CA VAL A 126 -9.24 -0.81 7.19
C VAL A 126 -9.32 -1.61 8.49
N SER A 127 -9.55 -2.92 8.40
CA SER A 127 -9.62 -3.82 9.55
C SER A 127 -8.28 -4.50 9.77
N HIS A 128 -7.48 -3.96 10.69
CA HIS A 128 -6.15 -4.49 11.02
C HIS A 128 -5.84 -4.28 12.49
N ASP A 129 -4.89 -5.02 13.05
CA ASP A 129 -4.50 -4.96 14.45
C ASP A 129 -3.54 -3.81 14.80
N ALA A 130 -3.77 -2.66 14.17
CA ALA A 130 -3.16 -1.38 14.47
C ALA A 130 -4.15 -0.44 15.16
N VAL A 131 -3.67 0.68 15.73
CA VAL A 131 -4.52 1.56 16.55
C VAL A 131 -5.61 2.25 15.73
N ALA A 132 -5.27 2.72 14.52
CA ALA A 132 -6.21 3.32 13.58
C ALA A 132 -5.68 3.22 12.15
N PRO A 133 -5.62 2.00 11.57
CA PRO A 133 -5.04 1.80 10.26
C PRO A 133 -5.90 2.45 9.17
N GLN A 134 -5.25 3.21 8.29
CA GLN A 134 -5.91 3.86 7.15
C GLN A 134 -5.08 3.66 5.88
N PHE A 135 -5.77 3.50 4.76
CA PHE A 135 -5.16 3.41 3.44
C PHE A 135 -5.69 4.51 2.54
N TYR A 136 -5.28 4.52 1.26
CA TYR A 136 -5.47 5.69 0.42
C TYR A 136 -5.97 5.35 -0.98
N ARG A 137 -6.89 6.20 -1.46
CA ARG A 137 -7.24 6.34 -2.87
C ARG A 137 -6.67 7.65 -3.38
N PHE A 138 -5.88 7.58 -4.42
CA PHE A 138 -5.25 8.72 -5.09
C PHE A 138 -6.05 9.06 -6.34
N MET A 139 -6.38 10.33 -6.52
CA MET A 139 -7.24 10.80 -7.61
C MET A 139 -6.63 12.04 -8.25
N LYS A 140 -6.44 11.98 -9.57
CA LYS A 140 -6.02 13.14 -10.35
C LYS A 140 -6.76 13.13 -11.68
N ASP A 141 -7.45 14.26 -11.95
CA ASP A 141 -8.35 14.37 -13.11
C ASP A 141 -9.38 13.22 -13.11
N ASP A 142 -9.44 12.42 -14.16
CA ASP A 142 -10.32 11.25 -14.25
C ASP A 142 -9.65 9.93 -13.81
N LYS A 143 -8.40 9.97 -13.33
CA LYS A 143 -7.59 8.80 -12.98
C LYS A 143 -7.55 8.53 -11.50
N SER A 144 -7.49 7.25 -11.13
CA SER A 144 -7.34 6.85 -9.73
C SER A 144 -6.52 5.60 -9.53
N PHE A 145 -5.80 5.57 -8.41
CA PHE A 145 -5.06 4.39 -7.91
C PHE A 145 -5.47 4.11 -6.48
N VAL A 146 -5.66 2.85 -6.13
CA VAL A 146 -6.00 2.41 -4.78
C VAL A 146 -4.85 1.59 -4.19
N MET A 147 -4.50 1.89 -2.95
CA MET A 147 -3.61 1.10 -2.14
C MET A 147 -4.42 0.50 -0.98
N LEU A 148 -4.49 -0.84 -0.92
CA LEU A 148 -5.25 -1.59 0.07
C LEU A 148 -4.49 -2.86 0.45
N THR A 149 -3.68 -2.75 1.49
CA THR A 149 -2.98 -3.86 2.14
C THR A 149 -3.29 -3.86 3.64
N ASP A 150 -2.77 -4.81 4.38
CA ASP A 150 -2.94 -4.90 5.82
C ASP A 150 -4.40 -4.80 6.26
N THR A 151 -5.21 -5.70 5.75
CA THR A 151 -6.61 -5.81 6.14
C THR A 151 -7.05 -7.27 6.22
N GLY A 152 -7.79 -7.60 7.26
CA GLY A 152 -8.31 -8.98 7.45
C GLY A 152 -9.53 -9.27 6.57
N TYR A 153 -10.23 -8.24 6.09
CA TYR A 153 -11.34 -8.38 5.14
C TYR A 153 -11.65 -7.06 4.44
N VAL A 154 -12.36 -7.14 3.32
CA VAL A 154 -12.87 -5.96 2.61
C VAL A 154 -14.38 -5.88 2.78
N SER A 155 -14.87 -4.90 3.56
CA SER A 155 -16.30 -4.66 3.77
C SER A 155 -16.96 -4.05 2.53
N ASP A 156 -18.30 -4.10 2.44
CA ASP A 156 -19.06 -3.46 1.34
C ASP A 156 -18.81 -1.95 1.28
N ARG A 157 -18.65 -1.32 2.45
CA ARG A 157 -18.29 0.10 2.52
C ARG A 157 -16.91 0.36 1.90
N MET A 158 -15.90 -0.45 2.23
CA MET A 158 -14.56 -0.33 1.64
C MET A 158 -14.60 -0.59 0.15
N ALA A 159 -15.29 -1.65 -0.27
CA ALA A 159 -15.46 -1.97 -1.69
C ALA A 159 -16.05 -0.78 -2.46
N GLY A 160 -17.10 -0.12 -1.93
CA GLY A 160 -17.68 1.06 -2.56
C GLY A 160 -16.76 2.29 -2.62
N ILE A 161 -15.83 2.47 -1.65
CA ILE A 161 -14.83 3.56 -1.69
C ILE A 161 -13.79 3.30 -2.79
N VAL A 162 -13.37 2.04 -2.95
CA VAL A 162 -12.26 1.68 -3.84
C VAL A 162 -12.70 1.23 -5.23
N GLU A 163 -14.00 1.17 -5.48
CA GLU A 163 -14.60 0.67 -6.73
C GLU A 163 -14.06 1.39 -7.97
N ASN A 164 -13.85 0.60 -9.03
CA ASN A 164 -13.57 1.04 -10.41
C ASN A 164 -12.38 2.01 -10.52
N ALA A 165 -11.29 1.77 -9.78
CA ALA A 165 -10.05 2.50 -9.96
C ALA A 165 -9.27 2.00 -11.19
N ASP A 166 -8.42 2.87 -11.76
CA ASP A 166 -7.57 2.52 -12.92
C ASP A 166 -6.45 1.55 -12.54
N GLY A 167 -5.98 1.60 -11.28
CA GLY A 167 -4.95 0.70 -10.75
C GLY A 167 -5.15 0.36 -9.27
N TYR A 168 -4.67 -0.82 -8.89
CA TYR A 168 -4.75 -1.32 -7.51
C TYR A 168 -3.41 -1.91 -7.05
N LEU A 169 -3.04 -1.62 -5.81
CA LEU A 169 -2.16 -2.45 -5.01
C LEU A 169 -3.03 -3.14 -3.97
N ILE A 170 -3.28 -4.43 -4.15
CA ILE A 170 -4.15 -5.24 -3.29
C ILE A 170 -3.34 -6.29 -2.52
N GLU A 171 -3.72 -6.55 -1.29
CA GLU A 171 -3.10 -7.58 -0.48
C GLU A 171 -3.35 -8.98 -1.03
N SER A 172 -2.29 -9.80 -1.03
CA SER A 172 -2.31 -11.24 -1.28
C SER A 172 -1.29 -11.86 -0.34
N ASN A 173 -1.61 -11.84 0.98
CA ASN A 173 -0.60 -12.07 2.00
C ASN A 173 -0.18 -13.53 2.09
N HIS A 174 -1.11 -14.47 2.16
CA HIS A 174 -0.82 -15.87 2.42
C HIS A 174 -1.73 -16.82 1.63
N ASP A 175 -1.20 -18.00 1.36
CA ASP A 175 -1.99 -19.17 1.04
C ASP A 175 -2.46 -19.83 2.34
N VAL A 176 -3.74 -20.14 2.44
CA VAL A 176 -4.35 -20.65 3.67
C VAL A 176 -3.78 -22.00 4.08
N GLU A 177 -3.52 -22.89 3.12
CA GLU A 177 -3.01 -24.24 3.42
C GLU A 177 -1.52 -24.20 3.78
N ILE A 178 -0.72 -23.38 3.11
CA ILE A 178 0.69 -23.13 3.47
C ILE A 178 0.77 -22.55 4.88
N LEU A 179 -0.05 -21.55 5.21
CA LEU A 179 -0.10 -20.97 6.55
C LEU A 179 -0.49 -22.01 7.61
N ARG A 180 -1.53 -22.81 7.35
CA ARG A 180 -1.99 -23.85 8.28
C ARG A 180 -0.92 -24.92 8.52
N ALA A 181 -0.23 -25.36 7.48
CA ALA A 181 0.83 -26.35 7.55
C ALA A 181 2.17 -25.79 8.04
N GLY A 182 2.40 -24.48 7.92
CA GLY A 182 3.66 -23.79 8.18
C GLY A 182 4.11 -23.83 9.65
N SER A 183 5.31 -23.28 9.90
CA SER A 183 6.02 -23.34 11.19
C SER A 183 5.50 -22.35 12.25
N TYR A 184 4.64 -21.39 11.87
CA TYR A 184 4.14 -20.38 12.80
C TYR A 184 3.36 -20.97 13.97
N ALA A 185 3.54 -20.42 15.18
CA ALA A 185 2.74 -20.79 16.34
C ALA A 185 1.24 -20.57 16.06
N TRP A 186 0.40 -21.49 16.58
CA TRP A 186 -1.05 -21.47 16.33
C TRP A 186 -1.71 -20.10 16.60
N ARG A 187 -1.31 -19.44 17.69
CA ARG A 187 -1.83 -18.10 18.03
C ARG A 187 -1.54 -17.06 16.93
N LEU A 188 -0.37 -17.14 16.29
CA LEU A 188 -0.02 -16.23 15.18
C LEU A 188 -0.83 -16.58 13.93
N LYS A 189 -1.02 -17.86 13.62
CA LYS A 189 -1.89 -18.29 12.52
C LYS A 189 -3.32 -17.80 12.69
N GLN A 190 -3.88 -17.93 13.91
CA GLN A 190 -5.22 -17.42 14.23
C GLN A 190 -5.33 -15.90 14.05
N ARG A 191 -4.30 -15.15 14.46
CA ARG A 191 -4.24 -13.69 14.24
C ARG A 191 -4.25 -13.36 12.75
N ILE A 192 -3.40 -14.02 11.95
CA ILE A 192 -3.32 -13.79 10.50
C ILE A 192 -4.64 -14.09 9.81
N LEU A 193 -5.32 -15.17 10.19
CA LEU A 193 -6.61 -15.61 9.64
C LEU A 193 -7.83 -14.86 10.20
N SER A 194 -7.65 -13.90 11.10
CA SER A 194 -8.76 -13.17 11.70
C SER A 194 -9.13 -11.92 10.90
N ASP A 195 -10.30 -11.34 11.20
CA ASP A 195 -10.75 -10.07 10.63
C ASP A 195 -9.79 -8.89 10.87
N LEU A 196 -8.87 -9.01 11.81
CA LEU A 196 -7.81 -8.04 12.10
C LEU A 196 -6.44 -8.46 11.53
N GLY A 197 -6.40 -9.54 10.76
CA GLY A 197 -5.18 -10.08 10.16
C GLY A 197 -4.90 -9.54 8.77
N HIS A 198 -4.82 -10.47 7.82
CA HIS A 198 -4.44 -10.20 6.42
C HIS A 198 -5.31 -10.99 5.45
N LEU A 199 -5.52 -10.45 4.25
CA LEU A 199 -6.19 -11.18 3.17
C LEU A 199 -5.35 -12.38 2.73
N SER A 200 -6.00 -13.53 2.59
CA SER A 200 -5.45 -14.66 1.84
C SER A 200 -5.37 -14.34 0.34
N ASN A 201 -4.75 -15.21 -0.43
CA ASN A 201 -4.76 -15.09 -1.90
C ASN A 201 -6.18 -15.09 -2.44
N GLU A 202 -7.04 -15.95 -1.89
CA GLU A 202 -8.44 -16.09 -2.26
C GLU A 202 -9.27 -14.86 -1.88
N ASP A 203 -9.10 -14.35 -0.64
CA ASP A 203 -9.83 -13.16 -0.17
C ASP A 203 -9.43 -11.91 -0.95
N GLY A 204 -8.15 -11.79 -1.32
CA GLY A 204 -7.65 -10.73 -2.18
C GLY A 204 -8.30 -10.76 -3.57
N ALA A 205 -8.44 -11.96 -4.16
CA ALA A 205 -9.10 -12.12 -5.45
C ALA A 205 -10.61 -11.85 -5.34
N ASP A 206 -11.29 -12.29 -4.29
CA ASP A 206 -12.70 -11.98 -4.04
C ASP A 206 -12.91 -10.46 -3.89
N ALA A 207 -12.04 -9.78 -3.15
CA ALA A 207 -12.08 -8.33 -3.05
C ALA A 207 -11.96 -7.66 -4.43
N MET A 208 -11.08 -8.15 -5.30
CA MET A 208 -10.96 -7.63 -6.66
C MET A 208 -12.21 -7.90 -7.50
N ILE A 209 -12.80 -9.10 -7.44
CA ILE A 209 -14.07 -9.42 -8.13
C ILE A 209 -15.17 -8.40 -7.78
N ARG A 210 -15.22 -7.95 -6.53
CA ARG A 210 -16.24 -7.01 -6.03
C ARG A 210 -15.95 -5.54 -6.36
N THR A 211 -14.71 -5.20 -6.71
CA THR A 211 -14.28 -3.79 -6.86
C THR A 211 -13.86 -3.42 -8.28
N LEU A 212 -13.55 -4.40 -9.12
CA LEU A 212 -13.18 -4.15 -10.51
C LEU A 212 -14.31 -3.50 -11.32
N GLY A 213 -13.91 -2.63 -12.22
CA GLY A 213 -14.79 -2.00 -13.18
C GLY A 213 -14.10 -1.83 -14.54
N ASN A 214 -14.78 -1.17 -15.45
CA ASN A 214 -14.33 -0.99 -16.85
C ASN A 214 -13.08 -0.09 -17.00
N ARG A 215 -12.70 0.64 -15.94
CA ARG A 215 -11.53 1.54 -15.94
C ARG A 215 -10.25 0.81 -15.58
N THR A 216 -10.34 -0.28 -14.83
CA THR A 216 -9.17 -0.97 -14.29
C THR A 216 -8.25 -1.48 -15.38
N LYS A 217 -6.95 -1.19 -15.24
CA LYS A 217 -5.89 -1.61 -16.18
C LYS A 217 -4.78 -2.40 -15.50
N LYS A 218 -4.52 -2.16 -14.22
CA LYS A 218 -3.38 -2.76 -13.52
C LYS A 218 -3.76 -3.18 -12.10
N ILE A 219 -3.45 -4.41 -11.76
CA ILE A 219 -3.59 -4.96 -10.41
C ILE A 219 -2.22 -5.44 -9.97
N TYR A 220 -1.72 -4.93 -8.86
CA TYR A 220 -0.46 -5.36 -8.24
C TYR A 220 -0.77 -6.17 -6.98
N LEU A 221 -0.16 -7.36 -6.89
CA LEU A 221 -0.25 -8.18 -5.69
C LEU A 221 0.79 -7.70 -4.68
N GLY A 222 0.33 -7.29 -3.52
CA GLY A 222 1.17 -6.71 -2.47
C GLY A 222 1.15 -7.49 -1.17
N HIS A 223 2.07 -7.12 -0.29
CA HIS A 223 2.19 -7.58 1.08
C HIS A 223 2.28 -9.11 1.26
N LEU A 224 2.96 -9.79 0.32
CA LEU A 224 3.13 -11.23 0.36
C LEU A 224 3.99 -11.65 1.55
N SER A 225 3.51 -12.66 2.29
CA SER A 225 4.28 -13.32 3.34
C SER A 225 5.45 -14.11 2.73
N LYS A 226 6.65 -13.91 3.26
CA LYS A 226 7.84 -14.64 2.83
C LYS A 226 7.78 -16.13 3.16
N GLU A 227 7.08 -16.49 4.24
CA GLU A 227 7.06 -17.88 4.76
C GLU A 227 5.77 -18.61 4.43
N ASN A 228 4.66 -17.89 4.24
CA ASN A 228 3.35 -18.49 4.09
C ASN A 228 2.72 -18.23 2.72
N ASN A 229 3.53 -17.84 1.74
CA ASN A 229 3.08 -17.66 0.37
C ASN A 229 4.18 -18.04 -0.64
N ILE A 230 3.74 -18.27 -1.86
CA ILE A 230 4.59 -18.43 -3.04
C ILE A 230 4.07 -17.45 -4.07
N LYS A 231 4.95 -16.63 -4.62
CA LYS A 231 4.59 -15.54 -5.54
C LYS A 231 3.77 -16.03 -6.74
N GLU A 232 4.22 -17.12 -7.34
CA GLU A 232 3.54 -17.76 -8.47
C GLU A 232 2.15 -18.28 -8.09
N LEU A 233 1.99 -18.80 -6.87
CA LEU A 233 0.71 -19.28 -6.36
C LEU A 233 -0.28 -18.11 -6.14
N ALA A 234 0.17 -17.02 -5.51
CA ALA A 234 -0.63 -15.81 -5.34
C ALA A 234 -1.10 -15.27 -6.69
N HIS A 235 -0.19 -15.18 -7.66
CA HIS A 235 -0.50 -14.74 -9.03
C HIS A 235 -1.53 -15.66 -9.70
N MET A 236 -1.30 -16.96 -9.67
CA MET A 236 -2.21 -17.95 -10.27
C MET A 236 -3.60 -17.92 -9.61
N THR A 237 -3.67 -17.79 -8.29
CA THR A 237 -4.95 -17.72 -7.56
C THR A 237 -5.74 -16.49 -8.03
N MET A 238 -5.12 -15.31 -8.06
CA MET A 238 -5.76 -14.09 -8.55
C MET A 238 -6.26 -14.26 -10.00
N VAL A 239 -5.38 -14.64 -10.91
CA VAL A 239 -5.72 -14.78 -12.34
C VAL A 239 -6.84 -15.81 -12.56
N ASN A 240 -6.77 -16.97 -11.91
CA ASN A 240 -7.76 -18.03 -12.06
C ASN A 240 -9.14 -17.61 -11.54
N GLN A 241 -9.21 -16.96 -10.36
CA GLN A 241 -10.50 -16.52 -9.82
C GLN A 241 -11.14 -15.41 -10.65
N LEU A 242 -10.33 -14.43 -11.11
CA LEU A 242 -10.82 -13.38 -11.99
C LEU A 242 -11.28 -13.93 -13.35
N ALA A 243 -10.59 -14.92 -13.90
CA ALA A 243 -10.99 -15.59 -15.14
C ALA A 243 -12.28 -16.42 -14.94
N GLN A 244 -12.43 -17.12 -13.81
CA GLN A 244 -13.65 -17.86 -13.48
C GLN A 244 -14.87 -16.93 -13.30
N ALA A 245 -14.64 -15.70 -12.87
CA ALA A 245 -15.67 -14.65 -12.78
C ALA A 245 -15.92 -13.92 -14.11
N ASP A 246 -15.29 -14.36 -15.21
CA ASP A 246 -15.42 -13.78 -16.57
C ASP A 246 -15.04 -12.29 -16.64
N LEU A 247 -13.99 -11.89 -15.93
CA LEU A 247 -13.57 -10.48 -15.74
C LEU A 247 -12.43 -10.04 -16.70
N GLY A 248 -12.21 -10.69 -17.81
CA GLY A 248 -11.33 -10.21 -18.89
C GLY A 248 -9.85 -10.03 -18.48
N VAL A 249 -9.36 -10.80 -17.50
CA VAL A 249 -7.95 -10.80 -17.10
C VAL A 249 -7.03 -11.16 -18.27
N GLY A 250 -5.93 -10.44 -18.45
CA GLY A 250 -5.01 -10.60 -19.58
C GLY A 250 -5.47 -9.91 -20.87
N VAL A 251 -6.71 -9.44 -20.94
CA VAL A 251 -7.30 -8.71 -22.09
C VAL A 251 -7.59 -7.26 -21.70
N ASP A 252 -8.46 -7.05 -20.72
CA ASP A 252 -8.89 -5.72 -20.29
C ASP A 252 -7.93 -5.08 -19.30
N PHE A 253 -7.31 -5.89 -18.46
CA PHE A 253 -6.31 -5.50 -17.45
C PHE A 253 -5.27 -6.61 -17.23
N GLN A 254 -4.16 -6.23 -16.58
CA GLN A 254 -3.06 -7.14 -16.25
C GLN A 254 -2.86 -7.23 -14.72
N VAL A 255 -2.46 -8.43 -14.27
CA VAL A 255 -2.00 -8.69 -12.91
C VAL A 255 -0.48 -8.65 -12.89
N TYR A 256 0.09 -7.96 -11.92
CA TYR A 256 1.53 -7.78 -11.72
C TYR A 256 1.93 -8.20 -10.32
N ASP A 257 3.13 -8.74 -10.22
CA ASP A 257 3.74 -9.05 -8.94
C ASP A 257 4.57 -7.87 -8.42
N THR A 258 4.71 -7.81 -7.10
CA THR A 258 5.62 -6.89 -6.42
C THR A 258 6.80 -7.63 -5.78
N SER A 259 7.72 -6.87 -5.21
CA SER A 259 8.89 -7.40 -4.51
C SER A 259 9.13 -6.61 -3.22
N PRO A 260 9.61 -7.24 -2.15
CA PRO A 260 10.08 -6.52 -0.97
C PRO A 260 11.43 -5.83 -1.18
N ASP A 261 12.17 -6.17 -2.26
CA ASP A 261 13.58 -5.80 -2.43
C ASP A 261 13.87 -4.94 -3.66
N THR A 262 12.97 -4.87 -4.63
CA THR A 262 13.14 -4.16 -5.91
C THR A 262 11.91 -3.34 -6.24
N ALA A 263 12.11 -2.12 -6.72
CA ALA A 263 11.03 -1.24 -7.13
C ALA A 263 10.38 -1.71 -8.44
N THR A 264 9.06 -1.54 -8.56
CA THR A 264 8.40 -1.65 -9.87
C THR A 264 8.83 -0.46 -10.75
N PRO A 265 8.82 -0.61 -12.09
CA PRO A 265 9.07 0.54 -12.96
C PRO A 265 8.17 1.72 -12.63
N LEU A 266 8.70 2.95 -12.75
CA LEU A 266 7.88 4.15 -12.64
C LEU A 266 6.88 4.15 -13.80
N THR A 267 5.61 4.06 -13.45
CA THR A 267 4.52 3.79 -14.39
C THR A 267 3.48 4.91 -14.34
N GLU A 268 3.00 5.35 -15.47
CA GLU A 268 1.85 6.25 -15.58
C GLU A 268 0.54 5.48 -15.42
N ILE A 269 -0.44 6.12 -14.75
CA ILE A 269 -1.76 5.54 -14.50
C ILE A 269 -2.59 5.48 -15.78
#